data_32c4dfe049f0e1171f9c1e72406e1de1
#
_entry.id   32c4dfe049f0e1171f9c1e72406e1de1
#
_cell.length_a   1.000
_cell.length_b   1.000
_cell.length_c   1.000
_cell.angle_alpha   90.00
_cell.angle_beta   90.00
_cell.angle_gamma   90.00
#
_symmetry.space_group_name_H-M   'P 1'
#
loop_
_entity.id
_entity.type
_entity.pdbx_description
1 polymer ?
#
loop_
_entity_poly.entity_id
_entity_poly.type
_entity_poly.pdbx_seq_one_letter_code
_entity_poly.pdbx_strand_id
1 'polypeptide(L)'
;MLLRASSEAVGEEAELDAAVGKGDGALPHGDLLIAYAEAATRGTEELAEARAAVAEALGSEAFVRAAATVGIFNGLVRVADSIGIPLDEGTRRGSGGFRESLGLNEFWGSRNTKLDQAEDDLQGDDLGDLLGR
;
A
#
# COMPACT_ATOMS: atom_id res chain seq x y z
N MET A 1 -4.63 5.44 1.66
CA MET A 1 -4.86 6.43 2.73
C MET A 1 -3.58 6.74 3.51
N LEU A 2 -2.99 5.82 4.26
CA LEU A 2 -1.77 6.08 5.04
C LEU A 2 -0.56 6.51 4.18
N LEU A 3 -0.33 5.89 3.04
CA LEU A 3 0.76 6.27 2.14
C LEU A 3 0.60 7.72 1.66
N ARG A 4 -0.59 8.09 1.22
CA ARG A 4 -0.89 9.45 0.78
C ARG A 4 -0.72 10.48 1.90
N ALA A 5 -1.26 10.20 3.09
CA ALA A 5 -1.07 11.06 4.24
C ALA A 5 0.40 11.18 4.66
N SER A 6 1.17 10.10 4.51
CA SER A 6 2.62 10.10 4.79
C SER A 6 3.40 10.93 3.76
N SER A 7 3.08 10.81 2.47
CA SER A 7 3.75 11.60 1.44
C SER A 7 3.41 13.10 1.55
N GLU A 8 2.17 13.43 1.82
CA GLU A 8 1.74 14.81 2.09
C GLU A 8 2.48 15.42 3.30
N ALA A 9 2.70 14.61 4.35
CA ALA A 9 3.40 15.07 5.56
C ALA A 9 4.89 15.39 5.32
N VAL A 10 5.52 14.78 4.32
CA VAL A 10 6.92 15.06 3.93
C VAL A 10 7.00 15.99 2.71
N GLY A 11 5.88 16.50 2.22
CA GLY A 11 5.82 17.43 1.10
C GLY A 11 6.05 16.77 -0.27
N GLU A 12 5.86 15.47 -0.38
CA GLU A 12 5.97 14.72 -1.64
C GLU A 12 4.59 14.26 -2.11
N GLU A 13 4.36 14.29 -3.42
CA GLU A 13 3.15 13.72 -4.03
C GLU A 13 3.48 12.32 -4.53
N ALA A 14 2.85 11.29 -3.94
CA ALA A 14 2.99 9.91 -4.37
C ALA A 14 1.75 9.46 -5.14
N GLU A 15 1.96 8.88 -6.31
CA GLU A 15 0.90 8.26 -7.10
C GLU A 15 0.64 6.83 -6.62
N LEU A 16 -0.61 6.55 -6.24
CA LEU A 16 -1.00 5.24 -5.70
C LEU A 16 -1.08 4.14 -6.77
N ASP A 17 -1.10 4.50 -8.03
CA ASP A 17 -1.14 3.56 -9.16
C ASP A 17 0.06 2.58 -9.16
N ALA A 18 1.19 3.01 -8.63
CA ALA A 18 2.37 2.15 -8.43
C ALA A 18 2.07 0.93 -7.52
N ALA A 19 1.16 1.08 -6.55
CA ALA A 19 0.78 -0.02 -5.66
C ALA A 19 0.05 -1.17 -6.39
N VAL A 20 -0.51 -0.90 -7.56
CA VAL A 20 -1.17 -1.89 -8.42
C VAL A 20 -0.36 -2.19 -9.70
N GLY A 21 0.94 -1.88 -9.69
CA GLY A 21 1.85 -2.18 -10.79
C GLY A 21 1.77 -1.22 -11.97
N LYS A 22 1.31 0.02 -11.76
CA LYS A 22 1.22 1.05 -12.78
C LYS A 22 2.09 2.25 -12.40
N GLY A 23 3.03 2.60 -13.29
CA GLY A 23 3.94 3.73 -13.07
C GLY A 23 5.01 3.48 -12.00
N ASP A 24 5.73 4.54 -11.64
CA ASP A 24 6.84 4.57 -10.67
C ASP A 24 6.48 5.29 -9.35
N GLY A 25 5.22 5.65 -9.17
CA GLY A 25 4.72 6.37 -8.00
C GLY A 25 5.05 7.85 -7.98
N ALA A 26 5.58 8.40 -9.08
CA ALA A 26 6.09 9.77 -9.18
C ALA A 26 7.19 10.11 -8.14
N LEU A 27 7.90 9.09 -7.65
CA LEU A 27 8.94 9.23 -6.64
C LEU A 27 10.34 9.11 -7.26
N PRO A 28 11.35 9.84 -6.73
CA PRO A 28 12.73 9.63 -7.12
C PRO A 28 13.15 8.17 -6.98
N HIS A 29 13.69 7.57 -8.02
CA HIS A 29 14.09 6.16 -8.10
C HIS A 29 12.96 5.15 -7.83
N GLY A 30 11.69 5.54 -8.04
CA GLY A 30 10.53 4.70 -7.79
C GLY A 30 10.55 3.41 -8.62
N ASP A 31 10.95 3.50 -9.87
CA ASP A 31 11.14 2.37 -10.78
C ASP A 31 12.13 1.31 -10.24
N LEU A 32 13.28 1.76 -9.73
CA LEU A 32 14.30 0.87 -9.15
C LEU A 32 13.81 0.20 -7.87
N LEU A 33 13.12 0.96 -7.01
CA LEU A 33 12.58 0.45 -5.75
C LEU A 33 11.45 -0.55 -5.99
N ILE A 34 10.59 -0.32 -6.98
CA ILE A 34 9.51 -1.23 -7.37
C ILE A 34 10.10 -2.53 -7.95
N ALA A 35 11.04 -2.43 -8.90
CA ALA A 35 11.70 -3.59 -9.48
C ALA A 35 12.38 -4.45 -8.41
N TYR A 36 13.08 -3.81 -7.46
CA TYR A 36 13.68 -4.49 -6.33
C TYR A 36 12.64 -5.17 -5.42
N ALA A 37 11.59 -4.47 -5.06
CA ALA A 37 10.53 -5.00 -4.19
C ALA A 37 9.83 -6.20 -4.82
N GLU A 38 9.53 -6.15 -6.10
CA GLU A 38 8.93 -7.26 -6.84
C GLU A 38 9.86 -8.47 -6.94
N ALA A 39 11.12 -8.26 -7.33
CA ALA A 39 12.10 -9.32 -7.45
C ALA A 39 12.37 -9.99 -6.08
N ALA A 40 12.47 -9.20 -5.00
CA ALA A 40 12.65 -9.70 -3.65
C ALA A 40 11.44 -10.47 -3.12
N THR A 41 10.23 -9.99 -3.43
CA THR A 41 8.98 -10.64 -3.00
C THR A 41 8.76 -11.97 -3.70
N ARG A 42 9.09 -12.06 -4.99
CA ARG A 42 8.86 -13.25 -5.83
C ARG A 42 10.05 -14.20 -5.84
N GLY A 43 11.23 -13.76 -5.41
CA GLY A 43 12.47 -14.56 -5.43
C GLY A 43 12.94 -14.88 -6.85
N THR A 44 12.86 -13.89 -7.75
CA THR A 44 13.20 -14.08 -9.17
C THR A 44 14.72 -13.96 -9.43
N GLU A 45 15.16 -14.35 -10.63
CA GLU A 45 16.58 -14.28 -11.03
C GLU A 45 17.09 -12.83 -11.12
N GLU A 46 16.20 -11.87 -11.41
CA GLU A 46 16.50 -10.44 -11.49
C GLU A 46 16.87 -9.81 -10.14
N LEU A 47 16.65 -10.50 -9.02
CA LEU A 47 16.94 -9.98 -7.69
C LEU A 47 18.41 -9.55 -7.52
N ALA A 48 19.35 -10.25 -8.13
CA ALA A 48 20.77 -9.92 -8.02
C ALA A 48 21.08 -8.57 -8.69
N GLU A 49 20.52 -8.33 -9.87
CA GLU A 49 20.67 -7.09 -10.63
C GLU A 49 19.94 -5.94 -9.94
N ALA A 50 18.69 -6.15 -9.51
CA ALA A 50 17.90 -5.13 -8.81
C ALA A 50 18.58 -4.68 -7.50
N ARG A 51 19.19 -5.59 -6.74
CA ARG A 51 19.99 -5.24 -5.55
C ARG A 51 21.17 -4.35 -5.88
N ALA A 52 21.92 -4.69 -6.93
CA ALA A 52 23.07 -3.90 -7.36
C ALA A 52 22.63 -2.50 -7.79
N ALA A 53 21.58 -2.38 -8.59
CA ALA A 53 21.06 -1.11 -9.07
C ALA A 53 20.60 -0.19 -7.92
N VAL A 54 19.85 -0.70 -6.94
CA VAL A 54 19.43 0.09 -5.78
C VAL A 54 20.62 0.50 -4.91
N ALA A 55 21.57 -0.40 -4.66
CA ALA A 55 22.75 -0.09 -3.85
C ALA A 55 23.66 0.95 -4.52
N GLU A 56 23.81 0.90 -5.84
CA GLU A 56 24.57 1.87 -6.63
C GLU A 56 23.90 3.25 -6.65
N ALA A 57 22.59 3.29 -6.90
CA ALA A 57 21.85 4.56 -7.05
C ALA A 57 21.61 5.26 -5.71
N LEU A 58 21.32 4.53 -4.64
CA LEU A 58 20.86 5.08 -3.36
C LEU A 58 21.85 4.87 -2.20
N GLY A 59 22.85 4.05 -2.37
CA GLY A 59 23.83 3.70 -1.34
C GLY A 59 23.36 2.60 -0.40
N SER A 60 24.29 2.07 0.38
CA SER A 60 24.08 0.89 1.23
C SER A 60 23.03 1.09 2.32
N GLU A 61 22.97 2.29 2.91
CA GLU A 61 22.00 2.57 3.98
C GLU A 61 20.57 2.55 3.46
N ALA A 62 20.30 3.25 2.34
CA ALA A 62 18.98 3.26 1.73
C ALA A 62 18.59 1.87 1.20
N PHE A 63 19.55 1.11 0.67
CA PHE A 63 19.32 -0.29 0.28
C PHE A 63 18.88 -1.16 1.46
N VAL A 64 19.55 -1.06 2.62
CA VAL A 64 19.14 -1.83 3.82
C VAL A 64 17.75 -1.42 4.29
N ARG A 65 17.41 -0.14 4.25
CA ARG A 65 16.06 0.34 4.58
C ARG A 65 15.01 -0.22 3.61
N ALA A 66 15.29 -0.21 2.30
CA ALA A 66 14.39 -0.80 1.30
C ALA A 66 14.19 -2.30 1.55
N ALA A 67 15.26 -3.05 1.83
CA ALA A 67 15.19 -4.47 2.14
C ALA A 67 14.35 -4.75 3.40
N ALA A 68 14.55 -3.96 4.46
CA ALA A 68 13.77 -4.08 5.69
C ALA A 68 12.28 -3.78 5.45
N THR A 69 11.97 -2.74 4.66
CA THR A 69 10.60 -2.38 4.31
C THR A 69 9.92 -3.51 3.56
N VAL A 70 10.54 -4.05 2.53
CA VAL A 70 10.01 -5.20 1.76
C VAL A 70 9.77 -6.39 2.68
N GLY A 71 10.72 -6.74 3.54
CA GLY A 71 10.61 -7.88 4.47
C GLY A 71 9.46 -7.72 5.46
N ILE A 72 9.34 -6.54 6.08
CA ILE A 72 8.28 -6.24 7.06
C ILE A 72 6.90 -6.31 6.39
N PHE A 73 6.71 -5.63 5.26
CA PHE A 73 5.40 -5.60 4.60
C PHE A 73 5.01 -6.97 4.05
N ASN A 74 5.94 -7.73 3.48
CA ASN A 74 5.67 -9.10 3.06
C ASN A 74 5.24 -9.99 4.24
N GLY A 75 5.89 -9.86 5.40
CA GLY A 75 5.51 -10.60 6.60
C GLY A 75 4.12 -10.22 7.09
N LEU A 76 3.85 -8.91 7.26
CA LEU A 76 2.56 -8.41 7.76
C LEU A 76 1.39 -8.79 6.83
N VAL A 77 1.55 -8.63 5.52
CA VAL A 77 0.52 -9.00 4.54
C VAL A 77 0.23 -10.50 4.59
N ARG A 78 1.25 -11.35 4.67
CA ARG A 78 1.03 -12.80 4.78
C ARG A 78 0.32 -13.19 6.07
N VAL A 79 0.60 -12.53 7.19
CA VAL A 79 -0.15 -12.75 8.44
C VAL A 79 -1.61 -12.34 8.25
N ALA A 80 -1.86 -11.15 7.72
CA ALA A 80 -3.20 -10.63 7.48
C ALA A 80 -4.02 -11.58 6.58
N ASP A 81 -3.42 -12.01 5.46
CA ASP A 81 -4.07 -12.92 4.52
C ASP A 81 -4.35 -14.30 5.13
N SER A 82 -3.41 -14.83 5.93
CA SER A 82 -3.53 -16.17 6.50
C SER A 82 -4.63 -16.30 7.55
N ILE A 83 -4.91 -15.22 8.27
CA ILE A 83 -5.97 -15.18 9.28
C ILE A 83 -7.25 -14.48 8.80
N GLY A 84 -7.24 -13.96 7.56
CA GLY A 84 -8.41 -13.35 6.94
C GLY A 84 -8.86 -12.07 7.62
N ILE A 85 -7.93 -11.17 7.99
CA ILE A 85 -8.26 -9.88 8.63
C ILE A 85 -9.16 -9.05 7.71
N PRO A 86 -10.38 -8.65 8.15
CA PRO A 86 -11.18 -7.69 7.42
C PRO A 86 -10.63 -6.27 7.58
N LEU A 87 -11.01 -5.37 6.70
CA LEU A 87 -10.78 -3.93 6.92
C LEU A 87 -11.58 -3.47 8.14
N ASP A 88 -10.95 -2.67 9.00
CA ASP A 88 -11.66 -1.94 10.03
C ASP A 88 -12.60 -0.90 9.42
N GLU A 89 -13.60 -0.50 10.19
CA GLU A 89 -14.68 0.39 9.75
C GLU A 89 -14.15 1.72 9.20
N GLY A 90 -13.20 2.36 9.91
CA GLY A 90 -12.62 3.64 9.49
C GLY A 90 -11.86 3.52 8.17
N THR A 91 -11.04 2.49 8.01
CA THR A 91 -10.32 2.21 6.77
C THR A 91 -11.29 1.87 5.64
N ARG A 92 -12.32 1.07 5.90
CA ARG A 92 -13.35 0.70 4.92
C ARG A 92 -14.05 1.94 4.35
N ARG A 93 -14.52 2.84 5.22
CA ARG A 93 -15.19 4.09 4.82
C ARG A 93 -14.24 5.04 4.09
N GLY A 94 -13.08 5.32 4.67
CA GLY A 94 -12.12 6.29 4.13
C GLY A 94 -11.40 5.87 2.85
N SER A 95 -11.43 4.58 2.50
CA SER A 95 -10.72 4.05 1.32
C SER A 95 -11.63 3.72 0.13
N GLY A 96 -12.95 3.86 0.24
CA GLY A 96 -13.91 3.42 -0.78
C GLY A 96 -13.56 3.90 -2.18
N GLY A 97 -13.44 5.21 -2.37
CA GLY A 97 -13.22 5.81 -3.68
C GLY A 97 -11.92 5.35 -4.37
N PHE A 98 -10.81 5.31 -3.67
CA PHE A 98 -9.56 4.89 -4.29
C PHE A 98 -9.43 3.37 -4.41
N ARG A 99 -10.06 2.57 -3.57
CA ARG A 99 -10.15 1.12 -3.77
C ARG A 99 -10.86 0.78 -5.08
N GLU A 100 -11.91 1.51 -5.38
CA GLU A 100 -12.64 1.36 -6.64
C GLU A 100 -11.80 1.82 -7.83
N SER A 101 -11.21 3.01 -7.77
CA SER A 101 -10.38 3.56 -8.85
C SER A 101 -9.14 2.72 -9.16
N LEU A 102 -8.55 2.08 -8.16
CA LEU A 102 -7.38 1.19 -8.30
C LEU A 102 -7.76 -0.28 -8.56
N GLY A 103 -9.04 -0.64 -8.55
CA GLY A 103 -9.50 -2.01 -8.71
C GLY A 103 -9.15 -2.93 -7.55
N LEU A 104 -8.89 -2.38 -6.34
CA LEU A 104 -8.44 -3.17 -5.19
C LEU A 104 -9.51 -4.16 -4.70
N ASN A 105 -10.78 -3.90 -4.98
CA ASN A 105 -11.88 -4.79 -4.63
C ASN A 105 -11.91 -6.09 -5.45
N GLU A 106 -11.15 -6.17 -6.53
CA GLU A 106 -11.04 -7.35 -7.39
C GLU A 106 -10.00 -8.37 -6.88
N PHE A 107 -9.09 -7.94 -5.98
CA PHE A 107 -8.10 -8.82 -5.38
C PHE A 107 -8.73 -9.82 -4.42
N TRP A 108 -8.14 -11.01 -4.34
CA TRP A 108 -8.67 -12.12 -3.52
C TRP A 108 -8.92 -11.72 -2.06
N GLY A 109 -8.05 -10.95 -1.44
CA GLY A 109 -8.16 -10.50 -0.04
C GLY A 109 -9.38 -9.62 0.24
N SER A 110 -10.01 -9.00 -0.78
CA SER A 110 -11.22 -8.20 -0.60
C SER A 110 -12.39 -8.99 -0.02
N ARG A 111 -12.41 -10.31 -0.24
CA ARG A 111 -13.44 -11.23 0.26
C ARG A 111 -13.49 -11.35 1.78
N ASN A 112 -12.42 -10.95 2.46
CA ASN A 112 -12.36 -10.93 3.93
C ASN A 112 -13.19 -9.80 4.53
N THR A 113 -13.60 -8.82 3.71
CA THR A 113 -14.39 -7.66 4.13
C THR A 113 -15.74 -7.65 3.44
N LYS A 114 -16.83 -7.49 4.20
CA LYS A 114 -18.16 -7.27 3.65
C LYS A 114 -18.26 -5.85 3.14
N LEU A 115 -18.08 -5.65 1.84
CA LEU A 115 -18.06 -4.33 1.21
C LEU A 115 -19.48 -3.79 0.93
N ASP A 116 -20.46 -4.67 0.78
CA ASP A 116 -21.86 -4.44 0.47
C ASP A 116 -22.68 -3.85 1.65
N GLN A 117 -22.21 -3.98 2.87
CA GLN A 117 -22.87 -3.38 4.04
C GLN A 117 -22.63 -1.87 4.21
N ALA A 118 -21.92 -1.24 3.28
CA ALA A 118 -21.52 0.17 3.36
C ALA A 118 -22.62 1.16 3.00
N GLU A 119 -23.69 0.74 2.33
CA GLU A 119 -24.75 1.66 1.85
C GLU A 119 -25.82 1.94 2.90
N ASP A 120 -26.07 1.01 3.83
CA ASP A 120 -27.11 1.20 4.87
C ASP A 120 -26.65 2.10 6.04
N ASP A 121 -25.33 2.16 6.31
CA ASP A 121 -24.80 2.95 7.43
C ASP A 121 -24.59 4.44 7.09
N LEU A 122 -24.62 4.81 5.82
CA LEU A 122 -24.48 6.23 5.40
C LEU A 122 -25.71 7.09 5.66
N GLN A 123 -26.85 6.49 6.06
CA GLN A 123 -28.07 7.21 6.38
C GLN A 123 -28.25 7.54 7.88
N GLY A 124 -27.34 7.12 8.75
CA GLY A 124 -27.54 7.13 10.21
C GLY A 124 -26.65 8.02 11.06
N ASP A 125 -25.48 8.45 10.61
CA ASP A 125 -24.59 9.21 11.50
C ASP A 125 -24.14 10.54 10.87
N ASP A 126 -24.74 11.61 11.38
CA ASP A 126 -24.35 12.98 11.17
C ASP A 126 -22.92 13.19 11.73
N LEU A 127 -22.00 13.61 10.88
CA LEU A 127 -20.61 13.99 11.20
C LEU A 127 -20.50 15.06 12.32
N GLY A 128 -21.61 15.57 12.80
CA GLY A 128 -21.72 16.59 13.84
C GLY A 128 -21.34 16.10 15.25
N ASP A 129 -21.44 14.81 15.55
CA ASP A 129 -21.25 14.30 16.93
C ASP A 129 -19.78 13.89 17.24
N LEU A 130 -18.91 13.80 16.24
CA LEU A 130 -17.50 13.43 16.40
C LEU A 130 -16.55 14.61 16.67
N LEU A 131 -17.02 15.84 16.47
CA LEU A 131 -16.24 17.07 16.69
C LEU A 131 -16.70 17.88 17.92
N GLY A 132 -17.61 17.34 18.71
CA GLY A 132 -18.29 18.04 19.81
C GLY A 132 -17.98 17.56 21.23
N ARG A 133 -16.82 16.91 21.49
CA ARG A 133 -16.36 16.69 22.88
C ARG A 133 -14.86 16.79 23.00
#